data_6538055372621b6be011db3dd9e706d0
#
_entry.id   6538055372621b6be011db3dd9e706d0
#
_cell.length_a   1.000
_cell.length_b   1.000
_cell.length_c   1.000
_cell.angle_alpha   90.00
_cell.angle_beta   90.00
_cell.angle_gamma   90.00
#
_symmetry.space_group_name_H-M   'P 1'
#
loop_
_entity.id
_entity.type
_entity.pdbx_description
1 polymer ?
#
loop_
_entity_poly.entity_id
_entity_poly.type
_entity_poly.pdbx_seq_one_letter_code
_entity_poly.pdbx_strand_id
1 'polypeptide(L)'
;MKILCIGHSSWDITVPVDEYPIENTKYRYNEKYSAGGGPASNAAYLLGKWGVETVIASTVGSDDFGTNIKKEFQDIKVNTDYIETSYEKDTSLSFILINKNNGSRTVFNVATEHPALKKLSYDFVPDIIFTDGHDYGASQNAISKFPNAITIIDAGRVTPELLELCKYIKY
;
A
#
# COMPACT_ATOMS: atom_id res chain seq x y z
N MET A 1 1.74 -8.97 19.85
CA MET A 1 2.02 -7.65 19.24
C MET A 1 1.12 -7.55 18.01
N LYS A 2 0.27 -6.53 17.98
CA LYS A 2 -0.68 -6.27 16.89
C LYS A 2 -0.32 -4.98 16.19
N ILE A 3 -0.22 -5.01 14.86
CA ILE A 3 0.19 -3.88 14.04
C ILE A 3 -0.98 -3.47 13.14
N LEU A 4 -1.28 -2.18 13.13
CA LEU A 4 -2.22 -1.55 12.21
C LEU A 4 -1.42 -0.82 11.11
N CYS A 5 -1.56 -1.27 9.88
CA CYS A 5 -1.02 -0.58 8.70
C CYS A 5 -2.15 0.23 8.04
N ILE A 6 -1.90 1.51 7.74
CA ILE A 6 -2.88 2.41 7.14
C ILE A 6 -2.26 3.05 5.92
N GLY A 7 -2.89 2.93 4.76
CA GLY A 7 -2.43 3.66 3.58
C GLY A 7 -2.80 3.00 2.25
N HIS A 8 -1.92 3.20 1.28
CA HIS A 8 -2.16 2.89 -0.11
C HIS A 8 -2.03 1.41 -0.44
N SER A 9 -2.95 0.93 -1.27
CA SER A 9 -2.87 -0.36 -1.96
C SER A 9 -2.94 -0.14 -3.46
N SER A 10 -2.06 -0.79 -4.20
CA SER A 10 -2.02 -0.80 -5.67
C SER A 10 -1.83 -2.22 -6.18
N TRP A 11 -2.06 -2.42 -7.46
CA TRP A 11 -1.63 -3.63 -8.16
C TRP A 11 -0.45 -3.29 -9.05
N ASP A 12 0.66 -3.98 -8.88
CA ASP A 12 1.90 -3.72 -9.60
C ASP A 12 2.14 -4.81 -10.64
N ILE A 13 2.37 -4.40 -11.91
CA ILE A 13 2.78 -5.26 -13.01
C ILE A 13 4.23 -4.92 -13.35
N THR A 14 5.14 -5.83 -13.05
CA THR A 14 6.58 -5.65 -13.23
C THR A 14 7.08 -6.44 -14.42
N VAL A 15 7.82 -5.77 -15.30
CA VAL A 15 8.46 -6.38 -16.46
C VAL A 15 9.98 -6.17 -16.35
N PRO A 16 10.78 -7.25 -16.18
CA PRO A 16 12.22 -7.17 -16.28
C PRO A 16 12.66 -6.89 -17.72
N VAL A 17 13.52 -5.90 -17.91
CA VAL A 17 14.03 -5.48 -19.22
C VAL A 17 15.57 -5.49 -19.19
N ASP A 18 16.20 -5.80 -20.33
CA ASP A 18 17.66 -5.74 -20.45
C ASP A 18 18.13 -4.29 -20.59
N GLU A 19 17.32 -3.48 -21.29
CA GLU A 19 17.49 -2.03 -21.47
C GLU A 19 16.12 -1.38 -21.55
N TYR A 20 16.05 -0.08 -21.27
CA TYR A 20 14.78 0.66 -21.37
C TYR A 20 14.33 0.77 -22.83
N PRO A 21 13.03 0.60 -23.10
CA PRO A 21 12.45 0.73 -24.43
C PRO A 21 12.69 2.11 -25.04
N ILE A 22 13.01 2.10 -26.33
CA ILE A 22 13.11 3.32 -27.16
C ILE A 22 11.73 3.62 -27.74
N GLU A 23 11.40 4.90 -27.84
CA GLU A 23 10.14 5.37 -28.43
C GLU A 23 9.95 4.81 -29.86
N ASN A 24 8.71 4.53 -30.23
CA ASN A 24 8.30 3.97 -31.52
C ASN A 24 8.86 2.59 -31.85
N THR A 25 9.30 1.83 -30.86
CA THR A 25 9.77 0.45 -31.04
C THR A 25 8.84 -0.55 -30.37
N LYS A 26 8.89 -1.80 -30.81
CA LYS A 26 8.16 -2.92 -30.23
C LYS A 26 9.13 -3.92 -29.62
N TYR A 27 9.01 -4.09 -28.32
CA TYR A 27 9.77 -5.12 -27.57
C TYR A 27 8.87 -6.31 -27.24
N ARG A 28 9.47 -7.48 -27.11
CA ARG A 28 8.80 -8.71 -26.65
C ARG A 28 9.57 -9.25 -25.45
N TYR A 29 8.86 -9.31 -24.33
CA TYR A 29 9.38 -9.86 -23.10
C TYR A 29 8.60 -11.14 -22.74
N ASN A 30 9.27 -12.13 -22.18
CA ASN A 30 8.68 -13.43 -21.83
C ASN A 30 8.37 -13.53 -20.32
N GLU A 31 8.78 -12.54 -19.55
CA GLU A 31 8.64 -12.54 -18.10
C GLU A 31 7.82 -11.32 -17.65
N LYS A 32 6.91 -11.56 -16.73
CA LYS A 32 6.22 -10.54 -15.97
C LYS A 32 5.91 -11.05 -14.58
N TYR A 33 5.89 -10.18 -13.62
CA TYR A 33 5.43 -10.43 -12.27
C TYR A 33 4.26 -9.52 -11.96
N SER A 34 3.30 -10.03 -11.19
CA SER A 34 2.14 -9.24 -10.77
C SER A 34 1.86 -9.53 -9.32
N ALA A 35 1.71 -8.50 -8.50
CA ALA A 35 1.42 -8.61 -7.08
C ALA A 35 0.79 -7.33 -6.54
N GLY A 36 0.23 -7.41 -5.35
CA GLY A 36 -0.14 -6.23 -4.58
C GLY A 36 1.07 -5.36 -4.29
N GLY A 37 0.86 -4.04 -4.28
CA GLY A 37 1.85 -3.00 -4.02
C GLY A 37 1.27 -1.89 -3.16
N GLY A 38 2.05 -0.84 -2.99
CA GLY A 38 1.78 0.27 -2.09
C GLY A 38 2.56 0.16 -0.78
N PRO A 39 3.08 1.27 -0.21
CA PRO A 39 3.99 1.21 0.93
C PRO A 39 3.38 0.54 2.16
N ALA A 40 2.17 0.95 2.57
CA ALA A 40 1.48 0.33 3.72
C ALA A 40 1.12 -1.13 3.45
N SER A 41 0.70 -1.46 2.23
CA SER A 41 0.40 -2.82 1.81
C SER A 41 1.62 -3.73 1.84
N ASN A 42 2.76 -3.26 1.34
CA ASN A 42 4.03 -4.00 1.36
C ASN A 42 4.48 -4.28 2.79
N ALA A 43 4.36 -3.30 3.69
CA ALA A 43 4.66 -3.48 5.11
C ALA A 43 3.73 -4.51 5.74
N ALA A 44 2.42 -4.41 5.51
CA ALA A 44 1.43 -5.36 6.05
C ALA A 44 1.67 -6.79 5.53
N TYR A 45 1.97 -6.92 4.24
CA TYR A 45 2.26 -8.21 3.62
C TYR A 45 3.50 -8.87 4.24
N LEU A 46 4.60 -8.12 4.37
CA LEU A 46 5.84 -8.64 4.95
C LEU A 46 5.64 -9.06 6.40
N LEU A 47 4.97 -8.25 7.21
CA LEU A 47 4.66 -8.55 8.61
C LEU A 47 3.79 -9.81 8.74
N GLY A 48 2.76 -9.94 7.88
CA GLY A 48 1.93 -11.15 7.83
C GLY A 48 2.74 -12.39 7.50
N LYS A 49 3.65 -12.30 6.52
CA LYS A 49 4.56 -13.41 6.20
C LYS A 49 5.49 -13.80 7.35
N TRP A 50 5.83 -12.89 8.22
CA TRP A 50 6.60 -13.17 9.44
C TRP A 50 5.75 -13.68 10.60
N GLY A 51 4.44 -13.84 10.37
CA GLY A 51 3.51 -14.32 11.40
C GLY A 51 3.14 -13.28 12.46
N VAL A 52 3.37 -11.99 12.17
CA VAL A 52 2.95 -10.90 13.05
C VAL A 52 1.45 -10.66 12.87
N GLU A 53 0.72 -10.51 13.95
CA GLU A 53 -0.70 -10.15 13.92
C GLU A 53 -0.87 -8.76 13.32
N THR A 54 -1.31 -8.72 12.06
CA THR A 54 -1.34 -7.51 11.25
C THR A 54 -2.74 -7.24 10.71
N VAL A 55 -3.12 -5.98 10.74
CA VAL A 55 -4.36 -5.45 10.17
C VAL A 55 -3.99 -4.41 9.12
N ILE A 56 -4.63 -4.45 7.96
CA ILE A 56 -4.49 -3.43 6.91
C ILE A 56 -5.78 -2.64 6.76
N ALA A 57 -5.67 -1.31 6.84
CA ALA A 57 -6.72 -0.35 6.51
C ALA A 57 -6.33 0.39 5.23
N SER A 58 -7.08 0.16 4.17
CA SER A 58 -6.82 0.68 2.83
C SER A 58 -8.08 0.72 2.00
N THR A 59 -8.02 1.32 0.81
CA THR A 59 -9.11 1.27 -0.17
C THR A 59 -8.61 0.64 -1.47
N VAL A 60 -9.44 -0.23 -2.04
CA VAL A 60 -9.23 -0.84 -3.36
C VAL A 60 -10.50 -0.69 -4.20
N GLY A 61 -10.40 -0.85 -5.51
CA GLY A 61 -11.54 -0.92 -6.40
C GLY A 61 -12.34 -2.23 -6.27
N SER A 62 -13.52 -2.27 -6.89
CA SER A 62 -14.35 -3.48 -7.01
C SER A 62 -13.91 -4.40 -8.17
N ASP A 63 -12.77 -4.12 -8.76
CA ASP A 63 -12.18 -4.86 -9.87
C ASP A 63 -11.41 -6.12 -9.42
N ASP A 64 -10.89 -6.86 -10.41
CA ASP A 64 -10.10 -8.07 -10.18
C ASP A 64 -8.82 -7.79 -9.39
N PHE A 65 -8.21 -6.61 -9.58
CA PHE A 65 -6.99 -6.23 -8.86
C PHE A 65 -7.25 -6.04 -7.37
N GLY A 66 -8.34 -5.35 -7.01
CA GLY A 66 -8.75 -5.20 -5.61
C GLY A 66 -9.09 -6.54 -4.95
N THR A 67 -9.73 -7.43 -5.71
CA THR A 67 -10.02 -8.80 -5.25
C THR A 67 -8.74 -9.58 -4.99
N ASN A 68 -7.76 -9.50 -5.90
CA ASN A 68 -6.49 -10.20 -5.78
C ASN A 68 -5.67 -9.67 -4.60
N ILE A 69 -5.62 -8.36 -4.38
CA ILE A 69 -4.94 -7.75 -3.21
C ILE A 69 -5.52 -8.31 -1.91
N LYS A 70 -6.85 -8.33 -1.77
CA LYS A 70 -7.49 -8.90 -0.58
C LYS A 70 -7.13 -10.37 -0.39
N LYS A 71 -7.13 -11.14 -1.47
CA LYS A 71 -6.77 -12.55 -1.44
C LYS A 71 -5.33 -12.78 -1.00
N GLU A 72 -4.36 -12.00 -1.53
CA GLU A 72 -2.96 -12.10 -1.11
C GLU A 72 -2.79 -11.90 0.41
N PHE A 73 -3.50 -10.92 0.99
CA PHE A 73 -3.50 -10.70 2.43
C PHE A 73 -4.13 -11.85 3.22
N GLN A 74 -5.27 -12.37 2.76
CA GLN A 74 -5.96 -13.48 3.40
C GLN A 74 -5.12 -14.75 3.42
N ASP A 75 -4.40 -15.02 2.32
CA ASP A 75 -3.53 -16.20 2.17
C ASP A 75 -2.40 -16.21 3.22
N ILE A 76 -2.00 -15.04 3.72
CA ILE A 76 -0.97 -14.88 4.77
C ILE A 76 -1.55 -14.43 6.12
N LYS A 77 -2.87 -14.53 6.31
CA LYS A 77 -3.59 -14.24 7.56
C LYS A 77 -3.49 -12.78 8.04
N VAL A 78 -3.28 -11.83 7.17
CA VAL A 78 -3.47 -10.41 7.47
C VAL A 78 -4.97 -10.12 7.52
N ASN A 79 -5.42 -9.42 8.57
CA ASN A 79 -6.83 -9.04 8.69
C ASN A 79 -7.16 -7.95 7.65
N THR A 80 -8.16 -8.22 6.82
CA THR A 80 -8.64 -7.36 5.71
C THR A 80 -10.00 -6.72 5.98
N ASP A 81 -10.54 -6.80 7.20
CA ASP A 81 -11.86 -6.27 7.55
C ASP A 81 -11.95 -4.74 7.43
N TYR A 82 -10.79 -4.08 7.34
CA TYR A 82 -10.63 -2.64 7.19
C TYR A 82 -10.19 -2.24 5.78
N ILE A 83 -10.20 -3.16 4.80
CA ILE A 83 -10.06 -2.80 3.39
C ILE A 83 -11.44 -2.45 2.85
N GLU A 84 -11.65 -1.18 2.56
CA GLU A 84 -12.85 -0.69 1.91
C GLU A 84 -12.81 -0.96 0.39
N THR A 85 -13.97 -1.24 -0.19
CA THR A 85 -14.11 -1.41 -1.65
C THR A 85 -14.81 -0.20 -2.24
N SER A 86 -14.15 0.47 -3.15
CA SER A 86 -14.77 1.50 -3.98
C SER A 86 -15.49 0.87 -5.16
N TYR A 87 -16.74 1.25 -5.38
CA TYR A 87 -17.53 0.86 -6.55
C TYR A 87 -17.52 1.93 -7.65
N GLU A 88 -16.90 3.08 -7.36
CA GLU A 88 -16.82 4.23 -8.27
C GLU A 88 -15.43 4.37 -8.91
N LYS A 89 -14.44 3.77 -8.30
CA LYS A 89 -13.03 3.91 -8.68
C LYS A 89 -12.35 2.55 -8.75
N ASP A 90 -11.56 2.35 -9.79
CA ASP A 90 -10.73 1.16 -9.94
C ASP A 90 -9.54 1.17 -8.98
N THR A 91 -8.98 0.00 -8.72
CA THR A 91 -7.74 -0.15 -7.96
C THR A 91 -6.59 0.58 -8.66
N SER A 92 -5.77 1.29 -7.90
CA SER A 92 -4.54 1.90 -8.44
C SER A 92 -3.65 0.84 -9.08
N LEU A 93 -3.06 1.17 -10.22
CA LEU A 93 -2.25 0.25 -11.03
C LEU A 93 -0.88 0.86 -11.31
N SER A 94 0.17 0.08 -11.18
CA SER A 94 1.51 0.46 -11.60
C SER A 94 2.07 -0.49 -12.64
N PHE A 95 2.67 0.06 -13.69
CA PHE A 95 3.54 -0.67 -14.60
C PHE A 95 4.98 -0.33 -14.25
N ILE A 96 5.80 -1.35 -13.98
CA ILE A 96 7.16 -1.18 -13.48
C ILE A 96 8.12 -1.86 -14.45
N LEU A 97 9.04 -1.10 -15.03
CA LEU A 97 10.17 -1.65 -15.76
C LEU A 97 11.38 -1.75 -14.83
N ILE A 98 11.98 -2.93 -14.74
CA ILE A 98 13.21 -3.15 -13.96
C ILE A 98 14.34 -3.51 -14.92
N ASN A 99 15.39 -2.68 -14.96
CA ASN A 99 16.60 -2.99 -15.72
C ASN A 99 17.37 -4.11 -15.01
N LYS A 100 17.50 -5.27 -15.68
CA LYS A 100 18.18 -6.44 -15.10
C LYS A 100 19.68 -6.23 -14.89
N ASN A 101 20.30 -5.31 -15.66
CA ASN A 101 21.74 -5.08 -15.61
C ASN A 101 22.17 -4.26 -14.39
N ASN A 102 21.32 -3.35 -13.90
CA ASN A 102 21.70 -2.42 -12.82
C ASN A 102 20.66 -2.29 -11.70
N GLY A 103 19.51 -2.99 -11.82
CA GLY A 103 18.45 -2.94 -10.82
C GLY A 103 17.64 -1.63 -10.79
N SER A 104 17.92 -0.68 -11.69
CA SER A 104 17.11 0.55 -11.75
C SER A 104 15.69 0.25 -12.17
N ARG A 105 14.74 1.08 -11.70
CA ARG A 105 13.33 0.91 -12.01
C ARG A 105 12.70 2.21 -12.50
N THR A 106 11.76 2.09 -13.43
CA THR A 106 10.87 3.17 -13.85
C THR A 106 9.43 2.72 -13.61
N VAL A 107 8.67 3.55 -12.92
CA VAL A 107 7.30 3.27 -12.52
C VAL A 107 6.36 4.19 -13.30
N PHE A 108 5.39 3.58 -13.99
CA PHE A 108 4.26 4.27 -14.60
C PHE A 108 3.04 4.01 -13.71
N ASN A 109 2.72 4.96 -12.87
CA ASN A 109 1.60 4.82 -11.94
C ASN A 109 0.33 5.41 -12.56
N VAL A 110 -0.69 4.58 -12.70
CA VAL A 110 -2.07 4.99 -12.99
C VAL A 110 -2.77 5.13 -11.64
N ALA A 111 -2.47 6.24 -10.97
CA ALA A 111 -2.99 6.50 -9.64
C ALA A 111 -4.49 6.77 -9.67
N THR A 112 -5.19 6.13 -8.76
CA THR A 112 -6.61 6.38 -8.51
C THR A 112 -6.73 7.11 -7.17
N GLU A 113 -7.37 8.29 -7.20
CA GLU A 113 -7.75 8.97 -5.97
C GLU A 113 -8.98 8.30 -5.40
N HIS A 114 -8.77 7.45 -4.41
CA HIS A 114 -9.85 6.83 -3.65
C HIS A 114 -10.42 7.81 -2.61
N PRO A 115 -11.71 7.69 -2.26
CA PRO A 115 -12.26 8.41 -1.14
C PRO A 115 -11.54 8.01 0.15
N ALA A 116 -11.47 8.95 1.10
CA ALA A 116 -10.92 8.66 2.42
C ALA A 116 -11.66 7.50 3.09
N LEU A 117 -10.93 6.71 3.86
CA LEU A 117 -11.47 5.61 4.65
C LEU A 117 -12.58 6.09 5.58
N LYS A 118 -13.69 5.37 5.59
CA LYS A 118 -14.88 5.67 6.41
C LYS A 118 -14.89 4.88 7.71
N LYS A 119 -14.35 3.64 7.68
CA LYS A 119 -14.28 2.76 8.85
C LYS A 119 -13.07 3.11 9.71
N LEU A 120 -13.24 4.11 10.58
CA LEU A 120 -12.19 4.62 11.47
C LEU A 120 -12.28 4.09 12.91
N SER A 121 -13.18 3.15 13.18
CA SER A 121 -13.30 2.52 14.50
C SER A 121 -12.76 1.10 14.45
N TYR A 122 -11.74 0.84 15.25
CA TYR A 122 -11.09 -0.47 15.37
C TYR A 122 -11.59 -1.17 16.64
N ASP A 123 -11.86 -2.48 16.56
CA ASP A 123 -12.28 -3.34 17.68
C ASP A 123 -11.10 -3.94 18.45
N PHE A 124 -9.92 -3.39 18.24
CA PHE A 124 -8.67 -3.78 18.90
C PHE A 124 -7.82 -2.54 19.21
N VAL A 125 -6.79 -2.76 20.04
CA VAL A 125 -5.77 -1.74 20.35
C VAL A 125 -4.46 -2.18 19.68
N PRO A 126 -3.90 -1.39 18.74
CA PRO A 126 -2.62 -1.69 18.13
C PRO A 126 -1.46 -1.34 19.07
N ASP A 127 -0.41 -2.15 19.05
CA ASP A 127 0.88 -1.82 19.66
C ASP A 127 1.70 -0.86 18.78
N ILE A 128 1.52 -1.01 17.46
CA ILE A 128 2.20 -0.19 16.44
C ILE A 128 1.19 0.27 15.41
N ILE A 129 1.29 1.54 14.99
CA ILE A 129 0.61 2.10 13.83
C ILE A 129 1.68 2.42 12.79
N PHE A 130 1.60 1.78 11.65
CA PHE A 130 2.38 2.09 10.46
C PHE A 130 1.50 2.83 9.46
N THR A 131 1.98 3.92 8.88
CA THR A 131 1.28 4.65 7.82
C THR A 131 2.24 5.04 6.70
N ASP A 132 1.70 5.27 5.50
CA ASP A 132 2.43 5.88 4.39
C ASP A 132 1.95 7.31 4.06
N GLY A 133 1.02 7.81 4.85
CA GLY A 133 0.49 9.17 4.73
C GLY A 133 -0.51 9.38 3.59
N HIS A 134 -0.87 8.35 2.81
CA HIS A 134 -1.84 8.48 1.72
C HIS A 134 -3.25 8.77 2.22
N ASP A 135 -3.65 8.20 3.36
CA ASP A 135 -4.90 8.58 4.04
C ASP A 135 -4.56 9.32 5.32
N TYR A 136 -4.41 10.64 5.20
CA TYR A 136 -4.12 11.52 6.33
C TYR A 136 -5.18 11.42 7.42
N GLY A 137 -6.47 11.47 7.05
CA GLY A 137 -7.57 11.46 8.01
C GLY A 137 -7.62 10.18 8.84
N ALA A 138 -7.49 9.02 8.20
CA ALA A 138 -7.47 7.73 8.88
C ALA A 138 -6.23 7.59 9.77
N SER A 139 -5.06 8.01 9.29
CA SER A 139 -3.81 7.98 10.04
C SER A 139 -3.88 8.84 11.29
N GLN A 140 -4.32 10.10 11.16
CA GLN A 140 -4.46 11.02 12.28
C GLN A 140 -5.50 10.53 13.31
N ASN A 141 -6.63 9.99 12.82
CA ASN A 141 -7.64 9.41 13.70
C ASN A 141 -7.08 8.25 14.53
N ALA A 142 -6.39 7.30 13.90
CA ALA A 142 -5.80 6.16 14.59
C ALA A 142 -4.74 6.59 15.62
N ILE A 143 -3.84 7.49 15.25
CA ILE A 143 -2.80 8.02 16.14
C ILE A 143 -3.41 8.72 17.35
N SER A 144 -4.43 9.54 17.14
CA SER A 144 -5.12 10.23 18.24
C SER A 144 -5.87 9.26 19.16
N LYS A 145 -6.47 8.21 18.59
CA LYS A 145 -7.24 7.21 19.34
C LYS A 145 -6.35 6.27 20.17
N PHE A 146 -5.13 6.02 19.70
CA PHE A 146 -4.20 5.09 20.34
C PHE A 146 -2.87 5.77 20.69
N PRO A 147 -2.87 6.71 21.64
CA PRO A 147 -1.70 7.55 21.96
C PRO A 147 -0.51 6.77 22.52
N ASN A 148 -0.72 5.53 22.97
CA ASN A 148 0.33 4.67 23.48
C ASN A 148 0.96 3.75 22.42
N ALA A 149 0.40 3.73 21.20
CA ALA A 149 0.97 2.97 20.09
C ALA A 149 2.26 3.61 19.59
N ILE A 150 3.21 2.78 19.18
CA ILE A 150 4.41 3.27 18.48
C ILE A 150 4.00 3.64 17.06
N THR A 151 4.34 4.86 16.63
CA THR A 151 3.98 5.38 15.31
C THR A 151 5.17 5.36 14.38
N ILE A 152 4.96 4.85 13.16
CA ILE A 152 5.98 4.70 12.10
C ILE A 152 5.39 5.19 10.79
N ILE A 153 6.19 5.89 9.98
CA ILE A 153 5.77 6.34 8.65
C ILE A 153 6.80 6.01 7.57
N ASP A 154 6.31 5.54 6.43
CA ASP A 154 7.05 5.57 5.16
C ASP A 154 6.68 6.83 4.38
N ALA A 155 7.50 7.87 4.51
CA ALA A 155 7.24 9.20 3.96
C ALA A 155 7.72 9.30 2.50
N GLY A 156 7.02 8.63 1.59
CA GLY A 156 7.41 8.55 0.17
C GLY A 156 7.21 9.85 -0.63
N ARG A 157 6.33 10.77 -0.20
CA ARG A 157 6.02 12.04 -0.87
C ARG A 157 5.79 13.14 0.13
N VAL A 158 6.48 14.26 -0.04
CA VAL A 158 6.32 15.43 0.83
C VAL A 158 5.07 16.22 0.42
N THR A 159 4.08 16.27 1.32
CA THR A 159 2.88 17.12 1.23
C THR A 159 2.68 17.87 2.54
N PRO A 160 1.91 18.97 2.56
CA PRO A 160 1.60 19.66 3.81
C PRO A 160 0.95 18.76 4.86
N GLU A 161 0.04 17.89 4.44
CA GLU A 161 -0.67 16.93 5.30
C GLU A 161 0.30 15.91 5.90
N LEU A 162 1.24 15.41 5.09
CA LEU A 162 2.26 14.47 5.56
C LEU A 162 3.20 15.13 6.58
N LEU A 163 3.63 16.38 6.32
CA LEU A 163 4.46 17.13 7.28
C LEU A 163 3.73 17.38 8.60
N GLU A 164 2.42 17.64 8.55
CA GLU A 164 1.61 17.76 9.77
C GLU A 164 1.53 16.43 10.52
N LEU A 165 1.32 15.31 9.80
CA LEU A 165 1.27 13.97 10.39
C LEU A 165 2.59 13.60 11.06
N CYS A 166 3.73 13.96 10.47
CA CYS A 166 5.07 13.68 11.00
C CYS A 166 5.31 14.24 12.40
N LYS A 167 4.57 15.26 12.84
CA LYS A 167 4.67 15.79 14.22
C LYS A 167 4.26 14.77 15.28
N TYR A 168 3.49 13.75 14.91
CA TYR A 168 2.95 12.72 15.78
C TYR A 168 3.59 11.35 15.57
N ILE A 169 4.62 11.30 14.72
CA ILE A 169 5.33 10.07 14.35
C ILE A 169 6.62 9.95 15.16
N LYS A 170 6.87 8.74 15.64
CA LYS A 170 8.10 8.44 16.39
C LYS A 170 9.28 8.05 15.50
N TYR A 171 9.02 7.32 14.39
CA TYR A 171 10.04 6.81 13.46
C TYR A 171 9.66 7.03 12.01
#